data_b88976bcff92d4d4ca4a106a05e2e9f1
#
_entry.id   b88976bcff92d4d4ca4a106a05e2e9f1
#
_cell.length_a   1.000
_cell.length_b   1.000
_cell.length_c   1.000
_cell.angle_alpha   90.00
_cell.angle_beta   90.00
_cell.angle_gamma   90.00
#
_symmetry.space_group_name_H-M   'P 1'
#
loop_
_entity.id
_entity.type
_entity.pdbx_description
1 polymer ?
#
loop_
_entity_poly.entity_id
_entity_poly.type
_entity_poly.pdbx_seq_one_letter_code
_entity_poly.pdbx_strand_id
1 'polypeptide(L)'
;MVRIRPHRGAWRALLTRRQHDDRERGSMHVMTIPITVGLLSAAILVITMVGSATDDRREAGTAADAAALAAAQKWDERLGALHGLHLLPGGFADFWGIIEEVLLDVVVLDEMRTAAEAYAETNGAELVDLDFDTDTLEVFVEVRHQDEVPVAELRSTAQATAQIRLNGGLCQNDGGLGWMIDGECVTKPDEDEAPEDDEGDENEDAPAWEAPEVDGYASRIVLVD
;
A
#
# COMPACT_ATOMS: atom_id res chain seq x y z
N MET A 1 -34.43 -93.72 47.60
CA MET A 1 -33.08 -93.24 47.26
C MET A 1 -33.15 -92.70 45.82
N VAL A 2 -33.32 -91.38 45.67
CA VAL A 2 -33.40 -90.72 44.32
C VAL A 2 -32.12 -89.99 44.12
N ARG A 3 -31.36 -90.39 43.04
CA ARG A 3 -30.07 -89.73 42.68
C ARG A 3 -30.38 -88.61 41.67
N ILE A 4 -30.18 -87.36 42.12
CA ILE A 4 -30.22 -86.14 41.28
C ILE A 4 -28.85 -86.03 40.59
N ARG A 5 -28.80 -86.09 39.25
CA ARG A 5 -27.64 -85.82 38.42
C ARG A 5 -27.51 -84.31 38.21
N PRO A 6 -26.40 -83.69 38.41
CA PRO A 6 -26.24 -82.28 38.10
C PRO A 6 -26.01 -82.08 36.57
N HIS A 7 -26.84 -81.23 35.97
CA HIS A 7 -26.64 -80.74 34.59
C HIS A 7 -25.42 -79.81 34.49
N ARG A 8 -24.28 -80.37 34.09
CA ARG A 8 -23.04 -79.64 33.87
C ARG A 8 -22.93 -78.90 32.51
N GLY A 9 -24.03 -78.85 31.72
CA GLY A 9 -24.02 -78.33 30.34
C GLY A 9 -24.39 -76.85 30.19
N ALA A 10 -25.11 -76.26 31.17
CA ALA A 10 -25.70 -74.94 30.99
C ALA A 10 -24.77 -73.73 31.20
N TRP A 11 -23.69 -73.97 31.94
CA TRP A 11 -22.77 -72.86 32.28
C TRP A 11 -21.72 -72.58 31.21
N ARG A 12 -21.36 -73.51 30.35
CA ARG A 12 -20.41 -73.29 29.24
C ARG A 12 -20.98 -72.49 28.10
N ALA A 13 -22.29 -72.56 27.86
CA ALA A 13 -22.95 -71.81 26.78
C ALA A 13 -23.12 -70.33 27.14
N LEU A 14 -23.27 -69.97 28.41
CA LEU A 14 -23.39 -68.57 28.85
C LEU A 14 -22.05 -67.85 28.86
N LEU A 15 -20.95 -68.51 29.13
CA LEU A 15 -19.62 -67.88 29.13
C LEU A 15 -19.09 -67.64 27.72
N THR A 16 -19.40 -68.50 26.74
CA THR A 16 -18.98 -68.30 25.37
C THR A 16 -19.79 -67.19 24.68
N ARG A 17 -21.06 -66.98 25.05
CA ARG A 17 -21.89 -65.91 24.46
C ARG A 17 -21.49 -64.53 24.93
N ARG A 18 -21.00 -64.42 26.16
CA ARG A 18 -20.53 -63.15 26.74
C ARG A 18 -19.17 -62.72 26.16
N GLN A 19 -18.34 -63.68 25.79
CA GLN A 19 -17.01 -63.41 25.20
C GLN A 19 -17.06 -62.95 23.72
N HIS A 20 -18.17 -63.24 23.03
CA HIS A 20 -18.34 -62.85 21.64
C HIS A 20 -18.90 -61.41 21.52
N ASP A 21 -19.74 -61.01 22.49
CA ASP A 21 -20.34 -59.65 22.50
C ASP A 21 -19.29 -58.57 22.88
N ASP A 22 -18.29 -58.90 23.72
CA ASP A 22 -17.25 -57.96 24.11
C ASP A 22 -16.19 -57.73 23.01
N ARG A 23 -16.03 -58.66 22.04
CA ARG A 23 -15.11 -58.49 20.91
C ARG A 23 -15.61 -57.53 19.85
N GLU A 24 -16.91 -57.40 19.70
CA GLU A 24 -17.50 -56.49 18.69
C GLU A 24 -17.53 -55.01 19.18
N ARG A 25 -17.63 -54.81 20.50
CA ARG A 25 -17.62 -53.43 21.11
C ARG A 25 -16.23 -52.74 21.05
N GLY A 26 -15.16 -53.52 21.05
CA GLY A 26 -13.80 -52.98 20.97
C GLY A 26 -13.35 -52.56 19.57
N SER A 27 -13.97 -53.14 18.51
CA SER A 27 -13.54 -52.90 17.13
C SER A 27 -13.96 -51.54 16.56
N MET A 28 -15.11 -50.99 16.98
CA MET A 28 -15.58 -49.71 16.46
C MET A 28 -14.75 -48.54 16.99
N HIS A 29 -14.28 -48.61 18.24
CA HIS A 29 -13.45 -47.53 18.82
C HIS A 29 -12.03 -47.50 18.25
N VAL A 30 -11.47 -48.59 17.82
CA VAL A 30 -10.12 -48.63 17.24
C VAL A 30 -10.06 -47.92 15.87
N MET A 31 -11.14 -47.88 15.13
CA MET A 31 -11.19 -47.19 13.83
C MET A 31 -11.61 -45.72 13.96
N THR A 32 -12.42 -45.36 14.95
CA THR A 32 -12.85 -43.95 15.16
C THR A 32 -11.73 -43.04 15.62
N ILE A 33 -10.77 -43.52 16.41
CA ILE A 33 -9.62 -42.72 16.87
C ILE A 33 -8.74 -42.22 15.72
N PRO A 34 -8.24 -43.07 14.79
CA PRO A 34 -7.42 -42.58 13.69
C PRO A 34 -8.18 -41.65 12.72
N ILE A 35 -9.49 -41.88 12.53
CA ILE A 35 -10.33 -41.02 11.70
C ILE A 35 -10.48 -39.63 12.34
N THR A 36 -10.77 -39.57 13.63
CA THR A 36 -10.88 -38.27 14.32
C THR A 36 -9.56 -37.53 14.41
N VAL A 37 -8.45 -38.22 14.63
CA VAL A 37 -7.12 -37.62 14.61
C VAL A 37 -6.78 -37.12 13.20
N GLY A 38 -7.08 -37.89 12.18
CA GLY A 38 -6.89 -37.48 10.76
C GLY A 38 -7.69 -36.23 10.38
N LEU A 39 -8.98 -36.17 10.79
CA LEU A 39 -9.82 -35.00 10.56
C LEU A 39 -9.34 -33.76 11.32
N LEU A 40 -8.90 -33.91 12.58
CA LEU A 40 -8.35 -32.84 13.37
C LEU A 40 -7.04 -32.31 12.76
N SER A 41 -6.16 -33.20 12.32
CA SER A 41 -4.92 -32.81 11.68
C SER A 41 -5.18 -32.07 10.35
N ALA A 42 -6.12 -32.55 9.56
CA ALA A 42 -6.53 -31.87 8.31
C ALA A 42 -7.13 -30.48 8.60
N ALA A 43 -7.96 -30.35 9.64
CA ALA A 43 -8.53 -29.06 10.03
C ALA A 43 -7.45 -28.07 10.48
N ILE A 44 -6.49 -28.52 11.28
CA ILE A 44 -5.36 -27.69 11.71
C ILE A 44 -4.53 -27.22 10.52
N LEU A 45 -4.23 -28.11 9.56
CA LEU A 45 -3.51 -27.75 8.35
C LEU A 45 -4.25 -26.69 7.52
N VAL A 46 -5.56 -26.82 7.36
CA VAL A 46 -6.37 -25.82 6.64
C VAL A 46 -6.34 -24.47 7.36
N ILE A 47 -6.46 -24.45 8.68
CA ILE A 47 -6.45 -23.21 9.48
C ILE A 47 -5.08 -22.53 9.39
N THR A 48 -3.98 -23.29 9.46
CA THR A 48 -2.63 -22.72 9.32
C THR A 48 -2.37 -22.18 7.92
N MET A 49 -2.86 -22.84 6.86
CA MET A 49 -2.74 -22.35 5.49
C MET A 49 -3.51 -21.04 5.27
N VAL A 50 -4.72 -20.94 5.78
CA VAL A 50 -5.52 -19.70 5.67
C VAL A 50 -4.90 -18.58 6.51
N GLY A 51 -4.34 -18.90 7.67
CA GLY A 51 -3.68 -17.95 8.54
C GLY A 51 -2.47 -17.30 7.87
N SER A 52 -1.54 -18.10 7.31
CA SER A 52 -0.35 -17.58 6.65
C SER A 52 -0.69 -16.73 5.43
N ALA A 53 -1.63 -17.16 4.58
CA ALA A 53 -2.04 -16.39 3.41
C ALA A 53 -2.66 -15.01 3.77
N THR A 54 -3.25 -14.89 4.95
CA THR A 54 -3.81 -13.62 5.43
C THR A 54 -2.70 -12.70 5.96
N ASP A 55 -1.70 -13.25 6.63
CA ASP A 55 -0.57 -12.50 7.15
C ASP A 55 0.30 -11.99 5.99
N ASP A 56 0.66 -12.82 5.02
CA ASP A 56 1.42 -12.43 3.83
C ASP A 56 0.75 -11.29 3.05
N ARG A 57 -0.59 -11.32 2.98
CA ARG A 57 -1.36 -10.25 2.33
C ARG A 57 -1.31 -8.93 3.10
N ARG A 58 -1.34 -8.98 4.43
CA ARG A 58 -1.23 -7.79 5.28
C ARG A 58 0.17 -7.20 5.22
N GLU A 59 1.20 -8.05 5.23
CA GLU A 59 2.59 -7.62 5.12
C GLU A 59 2.84 -6.97 3.77
N ALA A 60 2.37 -7.57 2.66
CA ALA A 60 2.45 -6.94 1.35
C ALA A 60 1.69 -5.60 1.29
N GLY A 61 0.49 -5.52 1.89
CA GLY A 61 -0.25 -4.26 1.99
C GLY A 61 0.50 -3.18 2.75
N THR A 62 1.07 -3.52 3.91
CA THR A 62 1.88 -2.59 4.70
C THR A 62 3.12 -2.12 3.93
N ALA A 63 3.76 -3.02 3.17
CA ALA A 63 4.91 -2.69 2.33
C ALA A 63 4.52 -1.74 1.19
N ALA A 64 3.35 -1.95 0.55
CA ALA A 64 2.83 -1.07 -0.48
C ALA A 64 2.53 0.33 0.07
N ASP A 65 1.85 0.41 1.21
CA ASP A 65 1.54 1.67 1.89
C ASP A 65 2.81 2.44 2.24
N ALA A 66 3.80 1.76 2.81
CA ALA A 66 5.07 2.38 3.18
C ALA A 66 5.85 2.89 1.95
N ALA A 67 5.88 2.11 0.86
CA ALA A 67 6.55 2.49 -0.37
C ALA A 67 5.86 3.68 -1.06
N ALA A 68 4.52 3.69 -1.12
CA ALA A 68 3.75 4.79 -1.70
C ALA A 68 3.95 6.10 -0.91
N LEU A 69 3.89 6.03 0.43
CA LEU A 69 4.15 7.19 1.29
C LEU A 69 5.58 7.71 1.14
N ALA A 70 6.58 6.82 1.02
CA ALA A 70 7.97 7.22 0.86
C ALA A 70 8.22 7.91 -0.49
N ALA A 71 7.65 7.40 -1.58
CA ALA A 71 7.71 8.02 -2.88
C ALA A 71 7.02 9.40 -2.88
N ALA A 72 5.80 9.47 -2.34
CA ALA A 72 5.06 10.73 -2.23
C ALA A 72 5.77 11.75 -1.36
N GLN A 73 6.48 11.32 -0.29
CA GLN A 73 7.30 12.21 0.53
C GLN A 73 8.47 12.82 -0.26
N LYS A 74 9.12 12.05 -1.13
CA LYS A 74 10.19 12.58 -1.99
C LYS A 74 9.66 13.60 -2.98
N TRP A 75 8.49 13.35 -3.53
CA TRP A 75 7.84 14.32 -4.40
C TRP A 75 7.43 15.58 -3.65
N ASP A 76 6.85 15.46 -2.46
CA ASP A 76 6.48 16.57 -1.60
C ASP A 76 7.69 17.45 -1.19
N GLU A 77 8.82 16.83 -0.83
CA GLU A 77 10.09 17.52 -0.56
C GLU A 77 10.52 18.36 -1.78
N ARG A 78 10.28 17.85 -2.98
CA ARG A 78 10.62 18.56 -4.21
C ARG A 78 9.67 19.72 -4.50
N LEU A 79 8.36 19.51 -4.26
CA LEU A 79 7.38 20.61 -4.35
C LEU A 79 7.68 21.72 -3.36
N GLY A 80 8.09 21.37 -2.14
CA GLY A 80 8.56 22.36 -1.15
C GLY A 80 9.81 23.10 -1.59
N ALA A 81 10.77 22.43 -2.23
CA ALA A 81 11.96 23.06 -2.80
C ALA A 81 11.59 23.97 -3.97
N LEU A 82 10.68 23.55 -4.84
CA LEU A 82 10.13 24.37 -5.93
C LEU A 82 9.50 25.66 -5.39
N HIS A 83 8.66 25.53 -4.34
CA HIS A 83 8.08 26.69 -3.69
C HIS A 83 9.17 27.69 -3.23
N GLY A 84 10.30 27.19 -2.70
CA GLY A 84 11.43 28.05 -2.29
C GLY A 84 12.05 28.87 -3.43
N LEU A 85 11.84 28.46 -4.68
CA LEU A 85 12.39 29.17 -5.85
C LEU A 85 11.59 30.42 -6.23
N HIS A 86 10.36 30.61 -5.74
CA HIS A 86 9.51 31.76 -6.08
C HIS A 86 10.16 33.13 -5.76
N LEU A 87 11.16 33.14 -4.86
CA LEU A 87 11.89 34.34 -4.48
C LEU A 87 13.05 34.71 -5.42
N LEU A 88 13.39 33.83 -6.38
CA LEU A 88 14.57 33.99 -7.23
C LEU A 88 14.29 34.66 -8.60
N PRO A 89 13.08 34.63 -9.18
CA PRO A 89 12.82 35.14 -10.52
C PRO A 89 13.14 36.61 -10.65
N GLY A 90 13.83 36.94 -11.74
CA GLY A 90 14.11 38.32 -12.11
C GLY A 90 13.00 38.97 -12.92
N GLY A 91 11.95 38.22 -13.28
CA GLY A 91 10.87 38.70 -14.15
C GLY A 91 9.62 37.85 -14.10
N PHE A 92 8.56 38.40 -14.70
CA PHE A 92 7.24 37.78 -14.76
C PHE A 92 7.23 36.40 -15.40
N ALA A 93 7.82 36.25 -16.58
CA ALA A 93 7.84 34.96 -17.29
C ALA A 93 8.58 33.87 -16.52
N ASP A 94 9.69 34.22 -15.86
CA ASP A 94 10.48 33.31 -15.06
C ASP A 94 9.69 32.80 -13.85
N PHE A 95 8.92 33.69 -13.19
CA PHE A 95 8.11 33.32 -12.04
C PHE A 95 7.02 32.30 -12.38
N TRP A 96 6.31 32.49 -13.47
CA TRP A 96 5.25 31.57 -13.90
C TRP A 96 5.81 30.29 -14.56
N GLY A 97 6.97 30.39 -15.21
CA GLY A 97 7.61 29.25 -15.86
C GLY A 97 8.22 28.21 -14.92
N ILE A 98 8.55 28.59 -13.68
CA ILE A 98 9.16 27.69 -12.68
C ILE A 98 8.33 26.43 -12.46
N ILE A 99 7.00 26.53 -12.41
CA ILE A 99 6.11 25.41 -12.13
C ILE A 99 6.15 24.37 -13.26
N GLU A 100 6.16 24.81 -14.50
CA GLU A 100 6.14 23.92 -15.66
C GLU A 100 7.48 23.17 -15.83
N GLU A 101 8.59 23.79 -15.55
CA GLU A 101 9.93 23.23 -15.76
C GLU A 101 10.29 22.14 -14.74
N VAL A 102 9.85 22.27 -13.48
CA VAL A 102 10.30 21.41 -12.37
C VAL A 102 9.43 20.16 -12.19
N LEU A 103 8.18 20.18 -12.65
CA LEU A 103 7.25 19.04 -12.48
C LEU A 103 7.68 17.77 -13.22
N LEU A 104 8.47 17.87 -14.27
CA LEU A 104 8.83 16.78 -15.18
C LEU A 104 10.30 16.34 -15.08
N ASP A 105 11.00 16.71 -14.01
CA ASP A 105 12.42 16.35 -13.89
C ASP A 105 12.59 14.84 -13.63
N VAL A 106 13.32 14.18 -14.52
CA VAL A 106 13.69 12.75 -14.43
C VAL A 106 14.38 12.41 -13.10
N VAL A 107 15.05 13.37 -12.47
CA VAL A 107 15.74 13.19 -11.19
C VAL A 107 14.74 12.90 -10.07
N VAL A 108 13.58 13.56 -10.07
CA VAL A 108 12.53 13.33 -9.05
C VAL A 108 12.01 11.91 -9.10
N LEU A 109 11.80 11.38 -10.30
CA LEU A 109 11.31 10.00 -10.49
C LEU A 109 12.29 8.96 -9.96
N ASP A 110 13.58 9.18 -10.16
CA ASP A 110 14.62 8.29 -9.65
C ASP A 110 14.70 8.32 -8.11
N GLU A 111 14.58 9.48 -7.51
CA GLU A 111 14.52 9.65 -6.06
C GLU A 111 13.27 9.00 -5.47
N MET A 112 12.10 9.18 -6.07
CA MET A 112 10.83 8.56 -5.66
C MET A 112 10.93 7.03 -5.73
N ARG A 113 11.44 6.50 -6.84
CA ARG A 113 11.65 5.06 -7.04
C ARG A 113 12.61 4.48 -6.02
N THR A 114 13.76 5.13 -5.82
CA THR A 114 14.76 4.71 -4.83
C THR A 114 14.18 4.66 -3.41
N ALA A 115 13.38 5.65 -3.04
CA ALA A 115 12.72 5.68 -1.74
C ALA A 115 11.67 4.57 -1.62
N ALA A 116 10.84 4.36 -2.64
CA ALA A 116 9.85 3.29 -2.67
C ALA A 116 10.49 1.90 -2.55
N GLU A 117 11.57 1.64 -3.31
CA GLU A 117 12.34 0.38 -3.25
C GLU A 117 12.88 0.13 -1.84
N ALA A 118 13.53 1.12 -1.24
CA ALA A 118 14.11 0.98 0.10
C ALA A 118 13.06 0.66 1.17
N TYR A 119 11.89 1.28 1.09
CA TYR A 119 10.79 1.03 2.04
C TYR A 119 10.07 -0.29 1.77
N ALA A 120 9.88 -0.68 0.50
CA ALA A 120 9.37 -2.00 0.15
C ALA A 120 10.28 -3.11 0.70
N GLU A 121 11.60 -3.02 0.44
CA GLU A 121 12.59 -3.99 0.92
C GLU A 121 12.63 -4.09 2.45
N THR A 122 12.57 -2.95 3.15
CA THR A 122 12.54 -2.91 4.62
C THR A 122 11.30 -3.64 5.18
N ASN A 123 10.21 -3.67 4.43
CA ASN A 123 8.95 -4.34 4.78
C ASN A 123 8.80 -5.72 4.10
N GLY A 124 9.89 -6.34 3.64
CA GLY A 124 9.91 -7.70 3.11
C GLY A 124 9.25 -7.85 1.73
N ALA A 125 9.21 -6.78 0.94
CA ALA A 125 8.66 -6.79 -0.41
C ALA A 125 9.64 -6.22 -1.43
N GLU A 126 9.35 -6.44 -2.70
CA GLU A 126 10.06 -5.91 -3.87
C GLU A 126 9.13 -4.96 -4.60
N LEU A 127 9.63 -3.78 -4.99
CA LEU A 127 8.90 -2.85 -5.84
C LEU A 127 8.74 -3.46 -7.24
N VAL A 128 7.50 -3.57 -7.70
CA VAL A 128 7.17 -4.09 -9.04
C VAL A 128 6.94 -2.95 -10.01
N ASP A 129 6.14 -1.97 -9.58
CA ASP A 129 5.78 -0.82 -10.40
C ASP A 129 5.61 0.44 -9.55
N LEU A 130 5.91 1.58 -10.16
CA LEU A 130 5.66 2.91 -9.62
C LEU A 130 5.22 3.82 -10.75
N ASP A 131 4.05 4.38 -10.60
CA ASP A 131 3.47 5.39 -11.49
C ASP A 131 2.99 6.59 -10.69
N PHE A 132 2.74 7.72 -11.35
CA PHE A 132 2.30 8.94 -10.68
C PHE A 132 1.43 9.78 -11.63
N ASP A 133 0.52 10.53 -11.03
CA ASP A 133 -0.36 11.45 -11.72
C ASP A 133 -0.13 12.87 -11.20
N THR A 134 0.31 13.75 -12.09
CA THR A 134 0.58 15.17 -11.77
C THR A 134 -0.69 15.98 -11.61
N ASP A 135 -1.81 15.54 -12.22
CA ASP A 135 -3.07 16.25 -12.16
C ASP A 135 -3.80 16.01 -10.84
N THR A 136 -3.55 14.88 -10.18
CA THR A 136 -4.14 14.53 -8.88
C THR A 136 -3.12 14.53 -7.75
N LEU A 137 -1.82 14.66 -8.05
CA LEU A 137 -0.69 14.51 -7.15
C LEU A 137 -0.72 13.16 -6.42
N GLU A 138 -1.03 12.11 -7.16
CA GLU A 138 -1.09 10.73 -6.68
C GLU A 138 0.12 9.93 -7.12
N VAL A 139 0.57 9.06 -6.24
CA VAL A 139 1.64 8.08 -6.50
C VAL A 139 1.06 6.68 -6.32
N PHE A 140 1.12 5.88 -7.36
CA PHE A 140 0.68 4.49 -7.39
C PHE A 140 1.88 3.57 -7.27
N VAL A 141 1.80 2.62 -6.35
CA VAL A 141 2.85 1.64 -6.12
C VAL A 141 2.28 0.23 -6.12
N GLU A 142 2.95 -0.68 -6.83
CA GLU A 142 2.73 -2.11 -6.72
C GLU A 142 3.97 -2.79 -6.15
N VAL A 143 3.78 -3.62 -5.13
CA VAL A 143 4.84 -4.42 -4.52
C VAL A 143 4.51 -5.90 -4.56
N ARG A 144 5.55 -6.74 -4.51
CA ARG A 144 5.47 -8.20 -4.40
C ARG A 144 6.22 -8.65 -3.17
N HIS A 145 5.57 -9.45 -2.31
CA HIS A 145 6.21 -10.02 -1.14
C HIS A 145 7.39 -10.92 -1.54
N GLN A 146 8.49 -10.89 -0.76
CA GLN A 146 9.70 -11.66 -1.08
C GLN A 146 9.50 -13.15 -0.82
N ASP A 147 8.75 -13.51 0.21
CA ASP A 147 8.47 -14.91 0.57
C ASP A 147 7.34 -15.49 -0.29
N GLU A 148 7.48 -16.77 -0.62
CA GLU A 148 6.45 -17.52 -1.33
C GLU A 148 5.45 -18.11 -0.33
N VAL A 149 4.15 -18.01 -0.66
CA VAL A 149 3.11 -18.67 0.13
C VAL A 149 3.33 -20.18 0.10
N PRO A 150 3.57 -20.84 1.26
CA PRO A 150 3.75 -22.28 1.31
C PRO A 150 2.58 -22.99 0.61
N VAL A 151 2.86 -23.96 -0.28
CA VAL A 151 1.88 -24.76 -1.03
C VAL A 151 1.40 -24.13 -2.34
N ALA A 152 1.28 -22.83 -2.48
CA ALA A 152 0.80 -22.20 -3.71
C ALA A 152 1.93 -21.82 -4.69
N GLU A 153 3.19 -21.74 -4.19
CA GLU A 153 4.36 -21.26 -4.94
C GLU A 153 4.12 -19.88 -5.60
N LEU A 154 3.21 -19.10 -5.00
CA LEU A 154 2.85 -17.76 -5.44
C LEU A 154 3.30 -16.74 -4.39
N ARG A 155 3.73 -15.56 -4.85
CA ARG A 155 4.04 -14.42 -3.99
C ARG A 155 2.84 -13.48 -3.95
N SER A 156 2.54 -12.96 -2.77
CA SER A 156 1.47 -11.96 -2.60
C SER A 156 1.90 -10.64 -3.25
N THR A 157 0.97 -10.03 -3.99
CA THR A 157 1.12 -8.67 -4.50
C THR A 157 0.13 -7.74 -3.81
N ALA A 158 0.52 -6.49 -3.62
CA ALA A 158 -0.35 -5.45 -3.10
C ALA A 158 -0.07 -4.13 -3.82
N GLN A 159 -1.10 -3.28 -3.84
CA GLN A 159 -1.04 -1.96 -4.43
C GLN A 159 -1.47 -0.94 -3.38
N ALA A 160 -0.89 0.26 -3.44
CA ALA A 160 -1.26 1.39 -2.62
C ALA A 160 -1.14 2.68 -3.42
N THR A 161 -1.95 3.65 -3.04
CA THR A 161 -1.92 4.99 -3.62
C THR A 161 -1.72 6.01 -2.50
N ALA A 162 -0.76 6.90 -2.65
CA ALA A 162 -0.55 8.04 -1.78
C ALA A 162 -0.83 9.34 -2.54
N GLN A 163 -1.54 10.27 -1.92
CA GLN A 163 -1.88 11.57 -2.48
C GLN A 163 -1.24 12.69 -1.66
N ILE A 164 -0.62 13.65 -2.34
CA ILE A 164 -0.14 14.89 -1.75
C ILE A 164 -1.27 15.92 -1.81
N ARG A 165 -1.70 16.39 -0.66
CA ARG A 165 -2.73 17.45 -0.54
C ARG A 165 -2.05 18.76 -0.17
N LEU A 166 -2.03 19.69 -1.09
CA LEU A 166 -1.50 21.02 -0.88
C LEU A 166 -2.48 21.86 -0.04
N ASN A 167 -1.95 22.60 0.92
CA ASN A 167 -2.74 23.43 1.83
C ASN A 167 -2.22 24.89 1.89
N GLY A 168 -1.16 25.24 1.14
CA GLY A 168 -0.59 26.57 1.09
C GLY A 168 0.70 26.61 0.27
N GLY A 169 1.07 27.75 -0.20
CA GLY A 169 2.25 28.03 -1.03
C GLY A 169 2.08 27.60 -2.47
N LEU A 170 1.91 26.31 -2.67
CA LEU A 170 1.46 25.71 -3.93
C LEU A 170 0.00 25.29 -3.80
N CYS A 171 -0.70 25.29 -4.91
CA CYS A 171 -2.09 24.87 -5.01
C CYS A 171 -2.35 24.15 -6.32
N GLN A 172 -3.50 23.51 -6.43
CA GLN A 172 -3.94 22.81 -7.62
C GLN A 172 -5.33 23.27 -7.99
N ASN A 173 -5.54 23.67 -9.24
CA ASN A 173 -6.81 24.09 -9.79
C ASN A 173 -6.94 23.63 -11.26
N ASP A 174 -8.08 23.07 -11.63
CA ASP A 174 -8.39 22.57 -12.99
C ASP A 174 -7.31 21.66 -13.61
N GLY A 175 -6.65 20.83 -12.74
CA GLY A 175 -5.60 19.90 -13.15
C GLY A 175 -4.21 20.54 -13.35
N GLY A 176 -4.03 21.80 -13.00
CA GLY A 176 -2.75 22.50 -13.04
C GLY A 176 -2.23 22.88 -11.66
N LEU A 177 -0.92 22.89 -11.50
CA LEU A 177 -0.24 23.49 -10.35
C LEU A 177 -0.20 25.00 -10.51
N GLY A 178 -0.32 25.70 -9.36
CA GLY A 178 -0.30 27.15 -9.28
C GLY A 178 0.29 27.63 -7.95
N TRP A 179 0.32 28.95 -7.84
CA TRP A 179 0.72 29.63 -6.61
C TRP A 179 -0.50 30.01 -5.79
N MET A 180 -0.41 29.83 -4.47
CA MET A 180 -1.38 30.35 -3.53
C MET A 180 -1.01 31.82 -3.23
N ILE A 181 -1.76 32.75 -3.80
CA ILE A 181 -1.54 34.21 -3.67
C ILE A 181 -2.78 34.79 -3.01
N ASP A 182 -2.62 35.46 -1.85
CA ASP A 182 -3.73 36.04 -1.08
C ASP A 182 -4.90 35.05 -0.80
N GLY A 183 -4.57 33.76 -0.65
CA GLY A 183 -5.55 32.68 -0.40
C GLY A 183 -6.31 32.22 -1.63
N GLU A 184 -5.95 32.67 -2.82
CA GLU A 184 -6.51 32.21 -4.11
C GLU A 184 -5.47 31.38 -4.88
N CYS A 185 -5.94 30.33 -5.58
CA CYS A 185 -5.09 29.49 -6.39
C CYS A 185 -4.98 30.06 -7.80
N VAL A 186 -3.80 30.56 -8.15
CA VAL A 186 -3.51 31.14 -9.45
C VAL A 186 -2.60 30.21 -10.25
N THR A 187 -3.12 29.59 -11.29
CA THR A 187 -2.39 28.64 -12.14
C THR A 187 -1.77 29.29 -13.38
N LYS A 188 -2.33 30.42 -13.80
CA LYS A 188 -1.84 31.22 -14.94
C LYS A 188 -1.95 32.70 -14.60
N PRO A 189 -1.03 33.52 -15.11
CA PRO A 189 -1.17 34.96 -14.98
C PRO A 189 -2.40 35.43 -15.77
N ASP A 190 -3.03 36.52 -15.30
CA ASP A 190 -4.02 37.21 -16.10
C ASP A 190 -3.34 37.80 -17.35
N GLU A 191 -3.94 37.59 -18.52
CA GLU A 191 -3.35 38.10 -19.79
C GLU A 191 -3.16 39.62 -19.78
N ASP A 192 -3.95 40.31 -18.95
CA ASP A 192 -3.85 41.76 -18.77
C ASP A 192 -2.72 42.20 -17.83
N GLU A 193 -2.15 41.26 -17.05
CA GLU A 193 -1.01 41.51 -16.14
C GLU A 193 0.34 41.21 -16.77
N ALA A 194 0.35 40.51 -17.91
CA ALA A 194 1.58 40.31 -18.65
C ALA A 194 2.12 41.67 -19.09
N PRO A 195 3.37 42.01 -18.75
CA PRO A 195 3.98 43.24 -19.28
C PRO A 195 3.85 43.18 -20.80
N GLU A 196 3.26 44.22 -21.41
CA GLU A 196 3.24 44.35 -22.88
C GLU A 196 4.69 44.20 -23.35
N ASP A 197 4.92 43.20 -24.23
CA ASP A 197 6.23 43.02 -24.87
C ASP A 197 6.44 44.23 -25.78
N ASP A 198 6.90 45.30 -25.18
CA ASP A 198 7.25 46.55 -25.88
C ASP A 198 8.58 46.28 -26.61
N GLU A 199 8.44 45.73 -27.82
CA GLU A 199 9.57 45.50 -28.73
C GLU A 199 10.21 46.84 -29.03
N GLY A 200 11.04 47.36 -28.12
CA GLY A 200 12.00 48.34 -28.55
C GLY A 200 12.14 49.69 -27.85
N ASP A 201 11.48 49.95 -26.71
CA ASP A 201 11.85 51.12 -25.91
C ASP A 201 12.59 50.69 -24.64
N GLU A 202 13.92 50.90 -24.61
CA GLU A 202 14.74 50.88 -23.40
C GLU A 202 14.27 52.00 -22.46
N ASN A 203 13.08 51.83 -21.89
CA ASN A 203 12.57 52.77 -20.90
C ASN A 203 13.22 52.39 -19.55
N GLU A 204 14.39 52.98 -19.25
CA GLU A 204 15.12 52.78 -17.99
C GLU A 204 14.29 53.14 -16.73
N ASP A 205 13.10 53.72 -16.91
CA ASP A 205 12.22 54.17 -15.82
C ASP A 205 10.98 53.25 -15.64
N ALA A 206 10.86 52.10 -16.34
CA ALA A 206 9.79 51.14 -16.06
C ALA A 206 9.99 50.55 -14.65
N PRO A 207 8.95 50.51 -13.80
CA PRO A 207 9.07 49.89 -12.49
C PRO A 207 9.48 48.41 -12.67
N ALA A 208 10.53 48.03 -11.94
CA ALA A 208 10.95 46.62 -11.90
C ALA A 208 9.74 45.76 -11.49
N TRP A 209 9.51 44.67 -12.19
CA TRP A 209 8.48 43.72 -11.83
C TRP A 209 8.74 43.21 -10.40
N GLU A 210 7.73 43.23 -9.54
CA GLU A 210 7.76 42.67 -8.20
C GLU A 210 6.98 41.36 -8.17
N ALA A 211 7.59 40.28 -7.66
CA ALA A 211 6.93 39.00 -7.50
C ALA A 211 5.78 39.17 -6.49
N PRO A 212 4.62 38.53 -6.75
CA PRO A 212 3.51 38.51 -5.82
C PRO A 212 3.91 37.79 -4.52
N GLU A 213 3.27 38.16 -3.40
CA GLU A 213 3.46 37.49 -2.13
C GLU A 213 2.76 36.11 -2.18
N VAL A 214 3.57 35.06 -2.15
CA VAL A 214 3.08 33.66 -2.14
C VAL A 214 2.95 33.19 -0.70
N ASP A 215 1.84 32.53 -0.38
CA ASP A 215 1.62 31.92 0.94
C ASP A 215 2.71 30.90 1.28
N GLY A 216 2.93 30.63 2.58
CA GLY A 216 3.91 29.64 3.03
C GLY A 216 3.54 28.22 2.57
N TYR A 217 4.55 27.42 2.15
CA TYR A 217 4.32 26.04 1.74
C TYR A 217 3.78 25.18 2.88
N ALA A 218 2.70 24.48 2.61
CA ALA A 218 2.10 23.50 3.51
C ALA A 218 1.43 22.39 2.71
N SER A 219 1.73 21.16 3.10
CA SER A 219 1.16 19.95 2.48
C SER A 219 0.86 18.88 3.51
N ARG A 220 0.17 17.85 3.10
CA ARG A 220 0.04 16.59 3.84
C ARG A 220 -0.06 15.43 2.86
N ILE A 221 0.54 14.31 3.20
CA ILE A 221 0.44 13.08 2.44
C ILE A 221 -0.58 12.17 3.11
N VAL A 222 -1.47 11.59 2.33
CA VAL A 222 -2.49 10.65 2.79
C VAL A 222 -2.52 9.43 1.88
N LEU A 223 -2.81 8.25 2.44
CA LEU A 223 -3.20 7.10 1.64
C LEU A 223 -4.64 7.28 1.16
N VAL A 224 -4.90 6.89 -0.08
CA VAL A 224 -6.23 6.90 -0.71
C VAL A 224 -6.57 5.50 -1.21
N ASP A 225 -7.86 5.12 -1.08
CA ASP A 225 -8.39 3.81 -1.48
C ASP A 225 -8.84 3.82 -2.94
#